data_9f55a898ed7fd9c1987c1121f2c03454
#
_entry.id   9f55a898ed7fd9c1987c1121f2c03454
#
_cell.length_a   1.000
_cell.length_b   1.000
_cell.length_c   1.000
_cell.angle_alpha   90.00
_cell.angle_beta   90.00
_cell.angle_gamma   90.00
#
_symmetry.space_group_name_H-M   'P 1'
#
loop_
_entity.id
_entity.type
_entity.pdbx_description
1 polymer ?
#
loop_
_entity_poly.entity_id
_entity_poly.type
_entity_poly.pdbx_seq_one_letter_code
_entity_poly.pdbx_strand_id
1 'polypeptide(L)'
;SRRQRQMCIRDRKGQALNQFLMQKTGITWDSVPVQGVMVKDLRNDSFDIFREQAVFSKRMDRKDIDATNEQLLDSLNLLENGQLKRAAVLLFHHNPEKWIPGAYIKIGYFESDSELRYQDEIHGSLISQADRVVDLIFTKYLKADISYRGVTRVETYPFPKDAIREAVFNAIAHKFYGAMIPIQIS
;
A
#
# COMPACT_ATOMS: atom_id res chain seq x y z
N SER A 1 17.31 27.85 12.79
CA SER A 1 18.14 28.85 12.11
C SER A 1 17.48 29.33 10.82
N ARG A 2 17.72 30.56 10.38
CA ARG A 2 17.11 31.18 9.17
C ARG A 2 17.37 30.35 7.89
N ARG A 3 18.54 29.68 7.80
CA ARG A 3 18.89 28.79 6.66
C ARG A 3 18.01 27.51 6.60
N GLN A 4 17.67 26.92 7.72
CA GLN A 4 16.77 25.75 7.76
C GLN A 4 15.35 26.10 7.35
N ARG A 5 14.83 27.29 7.74
CA ARG A 5 13.50 27.76 7.29
C ARG A 5 13.46 28.04 5.78
N GLN A 6 14.52 28.58 5.20
CA GLN A 6 14.59 28.82 3.75
C GLN A 6 14.67 27.52 2.92
N MET A 7 15.34 26.47 3.41
CA MET A 7 15.38 25.17 2.76
C MET A 7 13.99 24.49 2.74
N CYS A 8 13.28 24.49 3.88
CA CYS A 8 11.91 23.95 3.93
C CYS A 8 10.90 24.69 3.04
N ILE A 9 11.09 26.01 2.83
CA ILE A 9 10.20 26.81 1.96
C ILE A 9 10.48 26.56 0.48
N ARG A 10 11.74 26.31 0.08
CA ARG A 10 12.11 25.96 -1.30
C ARG A 10 11.57 24.59 -1.70
N ASP A 11 11.72 23.60 -0.84
CA ASP A 11 11.22 22.24 -1.13
C ASP A 11 9.68 22.20 -1.24
N ARG A 12 8.98 22.90 -0.35
CA ARG A 12 7.51 23.03 -0.46
C ARG A 12 7.05 23.71 -1.74
N LYS A 13 7.81 24.73 -2.21
CA LYS A 13 7.50 25.38 -3.49
C LYS A 13 7.73 24.44 -4.68
N GLY A 14 8.78 23.65 -4.67
CA GLY A 14 9.09 22.67 -5.71
C GLY A 14 8.05 21.57 -5.80
N GLN A 15 7.66 20.96 -4.68
CA GLN A 15 6.63 19.93 -4.62
C GLN A 15 5.24 20.47 -5.01
N ALA A 16 4.87 21.64 -4.50
CA ALA A 16 3.60 22.29 -4.83
C ALA A 16 3.54 22.68 -6.31
N LEU A 17 4.63 23.14 -6.90
CA LEU A 17 4.73 23.45 -8.33
C LEU A 17 4.61 22.19 -9.18
N ASN A 18 5.31 21.11 -8.84
CA ASN A 18 5.21 19.83 -9.56
C ASN A 18 3.79 19.27 -9.49
N GLN A 19 3.16 19.32 -8.33
CA GLN A 19 1.78 18.88 -8.15
C GLN A 19 0.79 19.72 -8.98
N PHE A 20 0.97 21.04 -9.00
CA PHE A 20 0.19 21.95 -9.84
C PHE A 20 0.37 21.69 -11.34
N LEU A 21 1.61 21.46 -11.80
CA LEU A 21 1.90 21.14 -13.21
C LEU A 21 1.28 19.79 -13.60
N MET A 22 1.39 18.75 -12.76
CA MET A 22 0.75 17.45 -12.98
C MET A 22 -0.78 17.60 -13.08
N GLN A 23 -1.41 18.35 -12.18
CA GLN A 23 -2.86 18.61 -12.23
C GLN A 23 -3.27 19.32 -13.51
N LYS A 24 -2.48 20.26 -14.00
CA LYS A 24 -2.73 21.00 -15.27
C LYS A 24 -2.65 20.09 -16.49
N THR A 25 -1.77 19.09 -16.49
CA THR A 25 -1.60 18.12 -17.58
C THR A 25 -2.54 16.92 -17.48
N GLY A 26 -3.31 16.79 -16.39
CA GLY A 26 -4.15 15.64 -16.12
C GLY A 26 -3.37 14.37 -15.75
N ILE A 27 -2.07 14.48 -15.49
CA ILE A 27 -1.19 13.38 -15.09
C ILE A 27 -1.21 13.27 -13.57
N THR A 28 -1.58 12.10 -13.04
CA THR A 28 -1.48 11.81 -11.61
C THR A 28 -0.08 11.32 -11.27
N TRP A 29 0.34 11.47 -10.00
CA TRP A 29 1.67 11.08 -9.56
C TRP A 29 1.98 9.59 -9.79
N ASP A 30 0.98 8.75 -9.60
CA ASP A 30 1.03 7.30 -9.73
C ASP A 30 1.03 6.82 -11.20
N SER A 31 0.56 7.68 -12.14
CA SER A 31 0.54 7.38 -13.57
C SER A 31 1.86 7.64 -14.29
N VAL A 32 2.86 8.21 -13.61
CA VAL A 32 4.17 8.50 -14.21
C VAL A 32 4.95 7.21 -14.46
N PRO A 33 5.49 7.00 -15.69
CA PRO A 33 6.35 5.84 -16.00
C PRO A 33 7.63 5.80 -15.16
N VAL A 34 8.07 4.59 -14.83
CA VAL A 34 9.30 4.33 -14.05
C VAL A 34 10.36 3.73 -14.97
N GLN A 35 11.57 4.27 -14.93
CA GLN A 35 12.69 3.72 -15.70
C GLN A 35 13.40 2.60 -14.93
N GLY A 36 13.98 1.65 -15.68
CA GLY A 36 14.82 0.60 -15.11
C GLY A 36 14.06 -0.52 -14.40
N VAL A 37 12.78 -0.68 -14.70
CA VAL A 37 11.93 -1.80 -14.24
C VAL A 37 11.11 -2.33 -15.41
N MET A 38 10.98 -3.64 -15.51
CA MET A 38 10.25 -4.34 -16.57
C MET A 38 9.19 -5.26 -15.96
N VAL A 39 8.24 -5.71 -16.78
CA VAL A 39 7.17 -6.62 -16.36
C VAL A 39 7.71 -7.91 -15.72
N LYS A 40 8.81 -8.45 -16.24
CA LYS A 40 9.49 -9.64 -15.68
C LYS A 40 10.05 -9.45 -14.26
N ASP A 41 10.25 -8.21 -13.82
CA ASP A 41 10.76 -7.90 -12.48
C ASP A 41 9.61 -7.85 -11.43
N LEU A 42 8.36 -7.92 -11.90
CA LEU A 42 7.19 -7.98 -11.04
C LEU A 42 6.96 -9.42 -10.52
N ARG A 43 6.35 -9.55 -9.35
CA ARG A 43 6.14 -10.85 -8.71
C ARG A 43 4.83 -11.50 -9.14
N ASN A 44 4.90 -12.76 -9.54
CA ASN A 44 3.72 -13.54 -9.89
C ASN A 44 2.76 -13.72 -8.71
N ASP A 45 3.27 -13.94 -7.49
CA ASP A 45 2.44 -14.07 -6.30
C ASP A 45 1.58 -12.82 -6.02
N SER A 46 2.08 -11.62 -6.31
CA SER A 46 1.29 -10.39 -6.19
C SER A 46 0.14 -10.36 -7.22
N PHE A 47 0.36 -10.87 -8.43
CA PHE A 47 -0.70 -11.01 -9.43
C PHE A 47 -1.72 -12.07 -9.03
N ASP A 48 -1.27 -13.17 -8.42
CA ASP A 48 -2.15 -14.25 -7.95
C ASP A 48 -3.09 -13.74 -6.85
N ILE A 49 -2.54 -13.04 -5.84
CA ILE A 49 -3.34 -12.39 -4.80
C ILE A 49 -4.35 -11.41 -5.43
N PHE A 50 -3.92 -10.59 -6.39
CA PHE A 50 -4.82 -9.65 -7.07
C PHE A 50 -5.96 -10.37 -7.78
N ARG A 51 -5.68 -11.45 -8.54
CA ARG A 51 -6.69 -12.23 -9.24
C ARG A 51 -7.68 -12.88 -8.30
N GLU A 52 -7.21 -13.47 -7.19
CA GLU A 52 -8.08 -14.03 -6.16
C GLU A 52 -9.05 -12.99 -5.58
N GLN A 53 -8.53 -11.79 -5.26
CA GLN A 53 -9.35 -10.69 -4.75
C GLN A 53 -10.34 -10.16 -5.81
N ALA A 54 -9.94 -10.11 -7.08
CA ALA A 54 -10.78 -9.68 -8.18
C ALA A 54 -11.95 -10.66 -8.42
N VAL A 55 -11.68 -11.97 -8.36
CA VAL A 55 -12.72 -13.02 -8.42
C VAL A 55 -13.71 -12.87 -7.27
N PHE A 56 -13.20 -12.71 -6.05
CA PHE A 56 -14.03 -12.58 -4.86
C PHE A 56 -14.93 -11.35 -4.90
N SER A 57 -14.38 -10.21 -5.35
CA SER A 57 -15.10 -8.94 -5.42
C SER A 57 -16.11 -8.86 -6.58
N LYS A 58 -16.02 -9.75 -7.57
CA LYS A 58 -16.82 -9.74 -8.81
C LYS A 58 -16.78 -8.40 -9.58
N ARG A 59 -15.68 -7.65 -9.47
CA ARG A 59 -15.52 -6.34 -10.09
C ARG A 59 -14.77 -6.37 -11.43
N MET A 60 -14.26 -7.53 -11.82
CA MET A 60 -13.55 -7.73 -13.09
C MET A 60 -14.17 -8.86 -13.91
N ASP A 61 -14.11 -8.75 -15.21
CA ASP A 61 -14.51 -9.81 -16.13
C ASP A 61 -13.52 -10.98 -16.08
N ARG A 62 -14.01 -12.21 -16.28
CA ARG A 62 -13.18 -13.42 -16.28
C ARG A 62 -12.05 -13.36 -17.31
N LYS A 63 -12.31 -12.82 -18.50
CA LYS A 63 -11.30 -12.68 -19.54
C LYS A 63 -10.08 -11.84 -19.11
N ASP A 64 -10.28 -10.82 -18.26
CA ASP A 64 -9.22 -9.96 -17.75
C ASP A 64 -8.46 -10.64 -16.61
N ILE A 65 -9.16 -11.50 -15.84
CA ILE A 65 -8.56 -12.31 -14.76
C ILE A 65 -7.66 -13.41 -15.34
N ASP A 66 -8.11 -14.06 -16.42
CA ASP A 66 -7.38 -15.16 -17.09
C ASP A 66 -6.30 -14.66 -18.08
N ALA A 67 -6.17 -13.35 -18.26
CA ALA A 67 -5.20 -12.72 -19.14
C ALA A 67 -3.75 -12.87 -18.61
N THR A 68 -2.78 -12.71 -19.50
CA THR A 68 -1.35 -12.64 -19.10
C THR A 68 -1.11 -11.43 -18.17
N ASN A 69 0.00 -11.44 -17.41
CA ASN A 69 0.34 -10.31 -16.55
C ASN A 69 0.49 -9.00 -17.35
N GLU A 70 1.03 -9.05 -18.56
CA GLU A 70 1.15 -7.88 -19.43
C GLU A 70 -0.21 -7.36 -19.87
N GLN A 71 -1.11 -8.25 -20.31
CA GLN A 71 -2.47 -7.89 -20.70
C GLN A 71 -3.28 -7.34 -19.53
N LEU A 72 -3.09 -7.92 -18.34
CA LEU A 72 -3.72 -7.42 -17.12
C LEU A 72 -3.24 -6.01 -16.77
N LEU A 73 -1.93 -5.77 -16.84
CA LEU A 73 -1.35 -4.43 -16.59
C LEU A 73 -1.85 -3.40 -17.60
N ASP A 74 -2.01 -3.79 -18.87
CA ASP A 74 -2.55 -2.92 -19.91
C ASP A 74 -4.02 -2.60 -19.67
N SER A 75 -4.85 -3.61 -19.36
CA SER A 75 -6.28 -3.43 -19.05
C SER A 75 -6.50 -2.54 -17.83
N LEU A 76 -5.59 -2.59 -16.85
CA LEU A 76 -5.60 -1.73 -15.66
C LEU A 76 -4.98 -0.33 -15.93
N ASN A 77 -4.54 -0.05 -17.16
CA ASN A 77 -3.84 1.18 -17.52
C ASN A 77 -2.57 1.43 -16.66
N LEU A 78 -1.83 0.37 -16.37
CA LEU A 78 -0.61 0.39 -15.58
C LEU A 78 0.67 0.36 -16.44
N LEU A 79 0.50 0.30 -17.77
CA LEU A 79 1.56 0.42 -18.77
C LEU A 79 1.38 1.70 -19.59
N GLU A 80 2.48 2.28 -20.02
CA GLU A 80 2.52 3.38 -20.98
C GLU A 80 3.73 3.21 -21.90
N ASN A 81 3.48 3.00 -23.20
CA ASN A 81 4.53 2.73 -24.20
C ASN A 81 5.49 1.58 -23.79
N GLY A 82 4.95 0.52 -23.17
CA GLY A 82 5.73 -0.61 -22.66
C GLY A 82 6.49 -0.34 -21.35
N GLN A 83 6.35 0.83 -20.76
CA GLN A 83 6.93 1.19 -19.45
C GLN A 83 5.90 1.03 -18.34
N LEU A 84 6.35 0.50 -17.20
CA LEU A 84 5.53 0.38 -16.00
C LEU A 84 5.32 1.74 -15.35
N LYS A 85 4.08 2.07 -15.00
CA LYS A 85 3.74 3.24 -14.18
C LYS A 85 4.10 2.99 -12.71
N ARG A 86 4.25 4.06 -11.92
CA ARG A 86 4.52 3.96 -10.47
C ARG A 86 3.50 3.09 -9.75
N ALA A 87 2.22 3.18 -10.13
CA ALA A 87 1.17 2.32 -9.58
C ALA A 87 1.46 0.83 -9.79
N ALA A 88 1.94 0.42 -10.97
CA ALA A 88 2.30 -0.97 -11.24
C ALA A 88 3.45 -1.45 -10.33
N VAL A 89 4.49 -0.61 -10.17
CA VAL A 89 5.63 -0.91 -9.30
C VAL A 89 5.19 -1.03 -7.84
N LEU A 90 4.35 -0.13 -7.36
CA LEU A 90 3.80 -0.16 -6.01
C LEU A 90 2.99 -1.43 -5.76
N LEU A 91 2.10 -1.80 -6.68
CA LEU A 91 1.17 -2.92 -6.49
C LEU A 91 1.84 -4.28 -6.63
N PHE A 92 2.81 -4.45 -7.56
CA PHE A 92 3.28 -5.76 -7.98
C PHE A 92 4.78 -6.01 -7.80
N HIS A 93 5.60 -5.00 -7.53
CA HIS A 93 7.04 -5.22 -7.35
C HIS A 93 7.37 -5.66 -5.92
N HIS A 94 8.31 -6.62 -5.77
CA HIS A 94 8.72 -7.14 -4.45
C HIS A 94 9.42 -6.11 -3.55
N ASN A 95 10.04 -5.11 -4.15
CA ASN A 95 10.74 -4.02 -3.43
C ASN A 95 10.43 -2.68 -4.12
N PRO A 96 9.22 -2.11 -3.95
CA PRO A 96 8.84 -0.84 -4.55
C PRO A 96 9.64 0.34 -3.98
N GLU A 97 10.20 0.18 -2.78
CA GLU A 97 10.95 1.21 -2.06
C GLU A 97 12.21 1.66 -2.80
N LYS A 98 12.75 0.80 -3.68
CA LYS A 98 13.88 1.15 -4.55
C LYS A 98 13.60 2.39 -5.41
N TRP A 99 12.36 2.59 -5.84
CA TRP A 99 11.92 3.73 -6.66
C TRP A 99 11.07 4.72 -5.88
N ILE A 100 10.36 4.23 -4.86
CA ILE A 100 9.37 4.98 -4.09
C ILE A 100 9.67 4.78 -2.61
N PRO A 101 10.67 5.49 -2.05
CA PRO A 101 10.97 5.43 -0.61
C PRO A 101 9.71 5.69 0.21
N GLY A 102 9.51 4.96 1.28
CA GLY A 102 8.29 5.05 2.07
C GLY A 102 7.09 4.25 1.52
N ALA A 103 7.30 3.38 0.51
CA ALA A 103 6.28 2.43 0.04
C ALA A 103 6.18 1.19 0.96
N TYR A 104 6.16 1.40 2.26
CA TYR A 104 6.02 0.37 3.29
C TYR A 104 5.15 0.86 4.44
N ILE A 105 4.82 -0.03 5.36
CA ILE A 105 3.95 0.27 6.49
C ILE A 105 4.70 -0.01 7.79
N LYS A 106 4.61 0.93 8.75
CA LYS A 106 5.08 0.77 10.12
C LYS A 106 3.90 0.58 11.05
N ILE A 107 3.99 -0.39 11.94
CA ILE A 107 3.02 -0.56 13.02
C ILE A 107 3.80 -0.44 14.33
N GLY A 108 3.31 0.40 15.25
CA GLY A 108 3.88 0.58 16.58
C GLY A 108 2.85 0.33 17.66
N TYR A 109 3.27 -0.34 18.74
CA TYR A 109 2.50 -0.44 19.96
C TYR A 109 3.07 0.51 20.99
N PHE A 110 2.25 1.47 21.39
CA PHE A 110 2.58 2.44 22.43
C PHE A 110 1.85 2.08 23.74
N GLU A 111 2.58 2.07 24.83
CA GLU A 111 1.98 1.88 26.16
C GLU A 111 1.50 3.22 26.74
N SER A 112 2.15 4.30 26.33
CA SER A 112 1.75 5.68 26.58
C SER A 112 2.10 6.54 25.36
N ASP A 113 1.69 7.79 25.32
CA ASP A 113 1.94 8.70 24.18
C ASP A 113 3.42 8.82 23.75
N SER A 114 4.34 8.46 24.64
CA SER A 114 5.79 8.58 24.41
C SER A 114 6.57 7.27 24.51
N GLU A 115 5.94 6.19 24.98
CA GLU A 115 6.62 4.92 25.21
C GLU A 115 6.27 3.86 24.17
N LEU A 116 7.12 3.76 23.15
CA LEU A 116 7.03 2.70 22.13
C LEU A 116 7.57 1.39 22.71
N ARG A 117 6.73 0.37 22.83
CA ARG A 117 7.12 -0.96 23.32
C ARG A 117 7.73 -1.83 22.24
N TYR A 118 7.11 -1.88 21.08
CA TYR A 118 7.61 -2.62 19.92
C TYR A 118 7.01 -2.07 18.64
N GLN A 119 7.72 -2.31 17.54
CA GLN A 119 7.27 -1.93 16.21
C GLN A 119 7.61 -3.01 15.19
N ASP A 120 6.87 -3.03 14.10
CA ASP A 120 7.13 -3.86 12.92
C ASP A 120 7.11 -2.99 11.67
N GLU A 121 7.91 -3.38 10.68
CA GLU A 121 7.91 -2.80 9.34
C GLU A 121 7.48 -3.88 8.34
N ILE A 122 6.51 -3.55 7.50
CA ILE A 122 5.95 -4.46 6.51
C ILE A 122 6.35 -3.95 5.14
N HIS A 123 7.23 -4.69 4.47
CA HIS A 123 7.79 -4.42 3.15
C HIS A 123 7.19 -5.34 2.09
N GLY A 124 7.42 -5.02 0.81
CA GLY A 124 6.97 -5.79 -0.35
C GLY A 124 5.96 -5.02 -1.19
N SER A 125 5.27 -5.71 -2.10
CA SER A 125 4.21 -5.10 -2.90
C SER A 125 3.05 -4.63 -2.02
N LEU A 126 2.38 -3.53 -2.38
CA LEU A 126 1.27 -3.01 -1.57
C LEU A 126 0.13 -4.02 -1.41
N ILE A 127 -0.11 -4.85 -2.42
CA ILE A 127 -1.10 -5.93 -2.33
C ILE A 127 -0.73 -6.91 -1.21
N SER A 128 0.52 -7.35 -1.20
CA SER A 128 1.04 -8.25 -0.15
C SER A 128 1.10 -7.57 1.23
N GLN A 129 1.46 -6.28 1.28
CA GLN A 129 1.47 -5.53 2.53
C GLN A 129 0.08 -5.44 3.17
N ALA A 130 -0.97 -5.20 2.36
CA ALA A 130 -2.33 -5.01 2.85
C ALA A 130 -2.83 -6.21 3.66
N ASP A 131 -2.68 -7.42 3.13
CA ASP A 131 -3.12 -8.64 3.83
C ASP A 131 -2.23 -8.93 5.06
N ARG A 132 -0.91 -8.79 4.93
CA ARG A 132 0.04 -9.02 6.03
C ARG A 132 -0.16 -8.05 7.20
N VAL A 133 -0.50 -6.80 6.93
CA VAL A 133 -0.79 -5.80 7.97
C VAL A 133 -2.03 -6.21 8.76
N VAL A 134 -3.10 -6.59 8.07
CA VAL A 134 -4.34 -7.03 8.73
C VAL A 134 -4.07 -8.24 9.61
N ASP A 135 -3.37 -9.26 9.10
CA ASP A 135 -3.05 -10.45 9.87
C ASP A 135 -2.16 -10.14 11.07
N LEU A 136 -1.15 -9.27 10.91
CA LEU A 136 -0.27 -8.86 12.00
C LEU A 136 -1.02 -8.11 13.10
N ILE A 137 -1.97 -7.24 12.73
CA ILE A 137 -2.81 -6.52 13.70
C ILE A 137 -3.57 -7.52 14.58
N PHE A 138 -4.20 -8.54 13.99
CA PHE A 138 -4.99 -9.52 14.73
C PHE A 138 -4.16 -10.57 15.48
N THR A 139 -2.95 -10.85 15.04
CA THR A 139 -2.10 -11.86 15.69
C THR A 139 -1.19 -11.29 16.78
N LYS A 140 -0.81 -10.01 16.68
CA LYS A 140 0.19 -9.43 17.59
C LYS A 140 -0.31 -8.20 18.34
N TYR A 141 -1.07 -7.32 17.71
CA TYR A 141 -1.41 -6.01 18.26
C TYR A 141 -2.77 -5.97 18.95
N LEU A 142 -3.77 -6.67 18.45
CA LEU A 142 -5.07 -6.78 19.07
C LEU A 142 -5.17 -8.05 19.91
N LYS A 143 -5.59 -7.90 21.17
CA LYS A 143 -5.91 -9.03 22.04
C LYS A 143 -7.38 -9.37 21.91
N ALA A 144 -7.68 -10.65 21.68
CA ALA A 144 -9.04 -11.14 21.74
C ALA A 144 -9.48 -11.37 23.18
N ASP A 145 -10.70 -11.00 23.51
CA ASP A 145 -11.36 -11.45 24.72
C ASP A 145 -11.81 -12.90 24.52
N ILE A 146 -11.35 -13.77 25.42
CA ILE A 146 -11.65 -15.18 25.37
C ILE A 146 -12.83 -15.47 26.28
N SER A 147 -13.92 -15.99 25.70
CA SER A 147 -15.10 -16.48 26.42
C SER A 147 -15.42 -17.92 26.03
N TYR A 148 -16.26 -18.59 26.81
CA TYR A 148 -16.68 -19.95 26.52
C TYR A 148 -18.19 -20.03 26.44
N ARG A 149 -18.71 -20.66 25.39
CA ARG A 149 -20.11 -21.07 25.24
C ARG A 149 -20.18 -22.60 25.37
N GLY A 150 -20.44 -23.08 26.58
CA GLY A 150 -20.29 -24.50 26.90
C GLY A 150 -18.82 -24.92 26.79
N VAL A 151 -18.50 -25.87 25.91
CA VAL A 151 -17.14 -26.35 25.63
C VAL A 151 -16.44 -25.61 24.49
N THR A 152 -17.14 -24.70 23.81
CA THR A 152 -16.60 -23.97 22.65
C THR A 152 -15.96 -22.67 23.10
N ARG A 153 -14.65 -22.52 22.80
CA ARG A 153 -13.93 -21.25 22.94
C ARG A 153 -14.41 -20.24 21.91
N VAL A 154 -14.74 -19.05 22.37
CA VAL A 154 -15.14 -17.91 21.54
C VAL A 154 -14.15 -16.79 21.74
N GLU A 155 -13.56 -16.33 20.66
CA GLU A 155 -12.66 -15.16 20.63
C GLU A 155 -13.43 -13.96 20.08
N THR A 156 -13.44 -12.88 20.85
CA THR A 156 -14.08 -11.62 20.45
C THR A 156 -13.03 -10.54 20.41
N TYR A 157 -12.86 -9.93 19.25
CA TYR A 157 -11.96 -8.79 19.08
C TYR A 157 -12.71 -7.47 19.31
N PRO A 158 -12.01 -6.42 19.81
CA PRO A 158 -12.63 -5.11 20.06
C PRO A 158 -13.12 -4.42 18.78
N PHE A 159 -12.57 -4.81 17.62
CA PHE A 159 -12.95 -4.30 16.31
C PHE A 159 -13.25 -5.44 15.32
N PRO A 160 -14.27 -5.30 14.46
CA PRO A 160 -14.53 -6.25 13.38
C PRO A 160 -13.35 -6.32 12.40
N LYS A 161 -13.00 -7.53 11.95
CA LYS A 161 -11.89 -7.73 11.00
C LYS A 161 -12.10 -6.95 9.70
N ASP A 162 -13.32 -6.89 9.20
CA ASP A 162 -13.65 -6.17 7.97
C ASP A 162 -13.44 -4.66 8.09
N ALA A 163 -13.75 -4.08 9.25
CA ALA A 163 -13.53 -2.65 9.50
C ALA A 163 -12.03 -2.30 9.52
N ILE A 164 -11.20 -3.12 10.17
CA ILE A 164 -9.74 -2.95 10.15
C ILE A 164 -9.19 -3.14 8.73
N ARG A 165 -9.66 -4.18 8.01
CA ARG A 165 -9.26 -4.40 6.62
C ARG A 165 -9.58 -3.18 5.76
N GLU A 166 -10.79 -2.66 5.83
CA GLU A 166 -11.19 -1.47 5.06
C GLU A 166 -10.34 -0.24 5.42
N ALA A 167 -10.08 -0.01 6.70
CA ALA A 167 -9.23 1.10 7.15
C ALA A 167 -7.81 1.00 6.59
N VAL A 168 -7.21 -0.20 6.59
CA VAL A 168 -5.88 -0.46 6.02
C VAL A 168 -5.88 -0.22 4.51
N PHE A 169 -6.86 -0.76 3.78
CA PHE A 169 -6.96 -0.56 2.34
C PHE A 169 -7.18 0.92 1.98
N ASN A 170 -8.01 1.64 2.73
CA ASN A 170 -8.21 3.07 2.54
C ASN A 170 -6.92 3.86 2.82
N ALA A 171 -6.17 3.52 3.86
CA ALA A 171 -4.89 4.17 4.15
C ALA A 171 -3.88 3.95 3.01
N ILE A 172 -3.82 2.75 2.43
CA ILE A 172 -2.96 2.42 1.28
C ILE A 172 -3.41 3.17 0.02
N ALA A 173 -4.71 3.15 -0.28
CA ALA A 173 -5.26 3.72 -1.51
C ALA A 173 -5.19 5.25 -1.55
N HIS A 174 -5.40 5.91 -0.42
CA HIS A 174 -5.44 7.37 -0.33
C HIS A 174 -4.12 8.03 0.06
N LYS A 175 -3.09 7.24 0.33
CA LYS A 175 -1.78 7.77 0.65
C LYS A 175 -1.15 8.52 -0.52
N PHE A 176 -0.59 9.68 -0.24
CA PHE A 176 0.28 10.39 -1.19
C PHE A 176 1.72 9.85 -1.10
N TYR A 177 2.05 8.89 -1.97
CA TYR A 177 3.37 8.25 -2.01
C TYR A 177 4.51 9.19 -2.44
N GLY A 178 4.20 10.30 -3.09
CA GLY A 178 5.17 11.33 -3.44
C GLY A 178 5.81 12.03 -2.24
N ALA A 179 5.23 11.91 -1.04
CA ALA A 179 5.81 12.42 0.21
C ALA A 179 6.98 11.58 0.72
N MET A 180 7.17 10.36 0.20
CA MET A 180 8.25 9.42 0.57
C MET A 180 8.29 9.06 2.07
N ILE A 181 7.15 9.14 2.76
CA ILE A 181 7.00 8.80 4.18
C ILE A 181 6.17 7.50 4.27
N PRO A 182 6.48 6.53 5.14
CA PRO A 182 5.67 5.31 5.28
C PRO A 182 4.29 5.60 5.86
N ILE A 183 3.34 4.66 5.68
CA ILE A 183 2.11 4.62 6.45
C ILE A 183 2.50 4.24 7.89
N GLN A 184 1.92 4.92 8.87
CA GLN A 184 2.13 4.64 10.29
C GLN A 184 0.79 4.27 10.93
N ILE A 185 0.79 3.16 11.66
CA ILE A 185 -0.34 2.64 12.43
C ILE A 185 0.10 2.54 13.89
N SER A 186 -0.64 3.13 14.80
CA SER A 186 -0.37 3.11 16.24
C SER A 186 -1.66 3.01 17.05
#